data_6ad5f78b20d134f34e4d119d1c444410
#
_entry.id   6ad5f78b20d134f34e4d119d1c444410
#
_cell.length_a   1.000
_cell.length_b   1.000
_cell.length_c   1.000
_cell.angle_alpha   90.00
_cell.angle_beta   90.00
_cell.angle_gamma   90.00
#
_symmetry.space_group_name_H-M   'P 1'
#
loop_
_entity.id
_entity.type
_entity.pdbx_description
1 polymer ?
#
loop_
_entity_poly.entity_id
_entity_poly.type
_entity_poly.pdbx_seq_one_letter_code
_entity_poly.pdbx_strand_id
1 'polypeptide(L)'
;NVKITRIQKMLLVRLIQIAEKRDRIAGGLRQVCVVLDELKYHISRTALEALGASRDKGLHMIMAHQSIADLRDCPKDLEPQAVVGAVLENTKMKIVYRVEMPETAEIFAKKSGRILVDEDTRFIERSLSLADHMKPDKHVRQTERFLVDENMFLSLPYRCCVVFGAGETKKMYTSPCVVEKK
;
A
#
# COMPACT_ATOMS: atom_id res chain seq x y z
N ASN A 1 13.66 15.94 -15.39
CA ASN A 1 13.53 17.10 -16.30
C ASN A 1 12.32 17.94 -15.88
N VAL A 2 12.58 19.06 -15.19
CA VAL A 2 11.56 19.92 -14.54
C VAL A 2 10.42 20.34 -15.50
N LYS A 3 10.74 20.58 -16.78
CA LYS A 3 9.74 20.97 -17.78
C LYS A 3 8.72 19.84 -18.05
N ILE A 4 9.19 18.60 -18.15
CA ILE A 4 8.32 17.43 -18.39
C ILE A 4 7.39 17.23 -17.19
N THR A 5 7.91 17.28 -15.98
CA THR A 5 7.10 17.15 -14.76
C THR A 5 6.01 18.21 -14.65
N ARG A 6 6.31 19.46 -15.04
CA ARG A 6 5.29 20.52 -15.07
C ARG A 6 4.19 20.26 -16.09
N ILE A 7 4.53 19.80 -17.28
CA ILE A 7 3.56 19.45 -18.31
C ILE A 7 2.66 18.29 -17.85
N GLN A 8 3.24 17.24 -17.24
CA GLN A 8 2.51 16.11 -16.71
C GLN A 8 1.50 16.53 -15.62
N LYS A 9 1.91 17.41 -14.69
CA LYS A 9 1.02 17.97 -13.66
C LYS A 9 -0.11 18.80 -14.29
N MET A 10 0.18 19.62 -15.27
CA MET A 10 -0.84 20.41 -15.97
C MET A 10 -1.86 19.53 -16.70
N LEU A 11 -1.40 18.47 -17.39
CA LEU A 11 -2.28 17.51 -18.04
C LEU A 11 -3.18 16.80 -17.04
N LEU A 12 -2.62 16.33 -15.92
CA LEU A 12 -3.40 15.68 -14.88
C LEU A 12 -4.48 16.61 -14.31
N VAL A 13 -4.09 17.84 -13.95
CA VAL A 13 -5.04 18.86 -13.46
C VAL A 13 -6.14 19.11 -14.48
N ARG A 14 -5.79 19.20 -15.77
CA ARG A 14 -6.78 19.40 -16.83
C ARG A 14 -7.74 18.23 -17.00
N LEU A 15 -7.24 16.99 -16.88
CA LEU A 15 -8.09 15.79 -16.91
C LEU A 15 -9.08 15.77 -15.73
N ILE A 16 -8.60 16.13 -14.53
CA ILE A 16 -9.44 16.24 -13.34
C ILE A 16 -10.55 17.28 -13.56
N GLN A 17 -10.20 18.49 -14.01
CA GLN A 17 -11.16 19.56 -14.29
C GLN A 17 -12.22 19.16 -15.33
N ILE A 18 -11.82 18.40 -16.36
CA ILE A 18 -12.76 17.88 -17.35
C ILE A 18 -13.69 16.84 -16.71
N ALA A 19 -13.15 15.96 -15.85
CA ALA A 19 -13.95 14.97 -15.14
C ALA A 19 -14.96 15.61 -14.18
N GLU A 20 -14.56 16.64 -13.45
CA GLU A 20 -15.43 17.38 -12.52
C GLU A 20 -16.63 18.04 -13.19
N LYS A 21 -16.47 18.49 -14.45
CA LYS A 21 -17.54 19.08 -15.26
C LYS A 21 -18.54 18.06 -15.81
N ARG A 22 -18.27 16.76 -15.63
CA ARG A 22 -19.20 15.73 -16.11
C ARG A 22 -20.48 15.73 -15.31
N ASP A 23 -21.59 15.72 -16.02
CA ASP A 23 -22.91 15.66 -15.44
C ASP A 23 -23.46 14.23 -15.48
N ARG A 24 -24.06 13.79 -14.39
CA ARG A 24 -24.71 12.47 -14.27
C ARG A 24 -26.08 12.43 -14.96
N ILE A 25 -26.64 13.57 -15.33
CA ILE A 25 -28.03 13.71 -15.77
C ILE A 25 -28.25 13.08 -17.17
N ALA A 26 -27.23 12.98 -18.01
CA ALA A 26 -27.34 12.58 -19.40
C ALA A 26 -27.00 11.11 -19.70
N GLY A 27 -27.13 10.21 -18.72
CA GLY A 27 -26.81 8.79 -18.90
C GLY A 27 -25.57 8.33 -18.13
N GLY A 28 -25.23 7.05 -18.21
CA GLY A 28 -24.08 6.49 -17.48
C GLY A 28 -22.77 7.15 -17.85
N LEU A 29 -22.02 7.65 -16.84
CA LEU A 29 -20.72 8.25 -17.06
C LEU A 29 -19.72 7.22 -17.59
N ARG A 30 -19.05 7.50 -18.70
CA ARG A 30 -17.94 6.69 -19.19
C ARG A 30 -16.82 6.72 -18.15
N GLN A 31 -16.44 5.56 -17.66
CA GLN A 31 -15.34 5.41 -16.70
C GLN A 31 -14.01 5.75 -17.38
N VAL A 32 -13.16 6.50 -16.66
CA VAL A 32 -11.80 6.83 -17.10
C VAL A 32 -10.86 6.40 -16.01
N CYS A 33 -9.81 5.65 -16.37
CA CYS A 33 -8.74 5.27 -15.47
C CYS A 33 -7.47 6.02 -15.85
N VAL A 34 -6.86 6.69 -14.88
CA VAL A 34 -5.57 7.37 -15.02
C VAL A 34 -4.54 6.57 -14.24
N VAL A 35 -3.49 6.14 -14.93
CA VAL A 35 -2.35 5.43 -14.31
C VAL A 35 -1.22 6.43 -14.11
N LEU A 36 -0.80 6.60 -12.87
CA LEU A 36 0.29 7.48 -12.47
C LEU A 36 1.45 6.61 -11.95
N ASP A 37 2.45 6.46 -12.78
CA ASP A 37 3.72 5.87 -12.38
C ASP A 37 4.59 6.92 -11.69
N GLU A 38 5.30 6.52 -10.64
CA GLU A 38 6.09 7.42 -9.78
C GLU A 38 5.29 8.64 -9.28
N LEU A 39 4.33 8.37 -8.42
CA LEU A 39 3.36 9.35 -7.90
C LEU A 39 4.00 10.67 -7.42
N LYS A 40 5.20 10.65 -6.86
CA LYS A 40 5.92 11.84 -6.38
C LYS A 40 6.01 12.97 -7.40
N TYR A 41 6.11 12.65 -8.69
CA TYR A 41 6.17 13.66 -9.75
C TYR A 41 4.81 14.27 -10.10
N HIS A 42 3.73 13.67 -9.62
CA HIS A 42 2.35 14.08 -9.91
C HIS A 42 1.66 14.74 -8.72
N ILE A 43 2.28 14.71 -7.53
CA ILE A 43 1.71 15.29 -6.31
C ILE A 43 1.44 16.79 -6.50
N SER A 44 0.19 17.18 -6.31
CA SER A 44 -0.29 18.55 -6.29
C SER A 44 -1.57 18.62 -5.45
N ARG A 45 -1.93 19.81 -4.96
CA ARG A 45 -3.16 20.00 -4.16
C ARG A 45 -4.38 19.48 -4.90
N THR A 46 -4.55 19.88 -6.17
CA THR A 46 -5.67 19.41 -7.01
C THR A 46 -5.70 17.90 -7.18
N ALA A 47 -4.54 17.24 -7.36
CA ALA A 47 -4.50 15.78 -7.46
C ALA A 47 -4.94 15.09 -6.16
N LEU A 48 -4.53 15.61 -5.00
CA LEU A 48 -4.93 15.07 -3.70
C LEU A 48 -6.42 15.26 -3.42
N GLU A 49 -6.96 16.43 -3.72
CA GLU A 49 -8.40 16.72 -3.60
C GLU A 49 -9.22 15.80 -4.51
N ALA A 50 -8.75 15.56 -5.75
CA ALA A 50 -9.39 14.67 -6.69
C ALA A 50 -9.43 13.20 -6.23
N LEU A 51 -8.45 12.73 -5.44
CA LEU A 51 -8.49 11.36 -4.87
C LEU A 51 -9.74 11.12 -4.01
N GLY A 52 -10.19 12.14 -3.30
CA GLY A 52 -11.40 12.05 -2.48
C GLY A 52 -12.71 12.24 -3.27
N ALA A 53 -12.72 13.10 -4.29
CA ALA A 53 -13.93 13.62 -4.91
C ALA A 53 -14.23 13.05 -6.31
N SER A 54 -13.24 12.62 -7.08
CA SER A 54 -13.46 12.32 -8.51
C SER A 54 -14.06 10.97 -8.83
N ARG A 55 -14.14 10.06 -7.85
CA ARG A 55 -14.80 8.75 -8.01
C ARG A 55 -16.23 8.89 -8.52
N ASP A 56 -16.96 9.83 -7.96
CA ASP A 56 -18.35 10.11 -8.33
C ASP A 56 -18.50 10.62 -9.77
N LYS A 57 -17.45 11.15 -10.34
CA LYS A 57 -17.38 11.63 -11.73
C LYS A 57 -16.85 10.57 -12.70
N GLY A 58 -16.73 9.31 -12.24
CA GLY A 58 -16.23 8.20 -13.06
C GLY A 58 -14.74 8.28 -13.36
N LEU A 59 -13.96 9.00 -12.55
CA LEU A 59 -12.50 9.04 -12.66
C LEU A 59 -11.89 8.13 -11.60
N HIS A 60 -11.11 7.15 -12.04
CA HIS A 60 -10.36 6.23 -11.20
C HIS A 60 -8.87 6.49 -11.38
N MET A 61 -8.09 6.37 -10.30
CA MET A 61 -6.65 6.55 -10.34
C MET A 61 -5.95 5.29 -9.85
N ILE A 62 -4.97 4.83 -10.60
CA ILE A 62 -4.01 3.81 -10.19
C ILE A 62 -2.68 4.54 -10.02
N MET A 63 -2.10 4.43 -8.82
CA MET A 63 -0.90 5.17 -8.47
C MET A 63 0.18 4.20 -7.99
N ALA A 64 1.38 4.36 -8.52
CA ALA A 64 2.55 3.61 -8.07
C ALA A 64 3.58 4.55 -7.44
N HIS A 65 4.20 4.09 -6.35
CA HIS A 65 5.33 4.74 -5.68
C HIS A 65 6.20 3.70 -5.00
N GLN A 66 7.44 4.03 -4.71
CA GLN A 66 8.40 3.05 -4.19
C GLN A 66 8.41 2.98 -2.66
N SER A 67 8.16 4.11 -1.99
CA SER A 67 8.18 4.18 -0.52
C SER A 67 7.24 5.28 0.00
N ILE A 68 6.94 5.23 1.29
CA ILE A 68 6.23 6.32 1.96
C ILE A 68 7.09 7.61 1.97
N ALA A 69 8.41 7.48 1.99
CA ALA A 69 9.31 8.64 1.91
C ALA A 69 9.16 9.42 0.59
N ASP A 70 8.87 8.72 -0.53
CA ASP A 70 8.59 9.38 -1.82
C ASP A 70 7.37 10.30 -1.77
N LEU A 71 6.38 9.96 -0.94
CA LEU A 71 5.18 10.79 -0.76
C LEU A 71 5.47 12.04 0.06
N ARG A 72 6.51 12.00 0.91
CA ARG A 72 6.94 13.16 1.70
C ARG A 72 7.79 14.13 0.89
N ASP A 73 8.38 13.67 -0.22
CA ASP A 73 9.06 14.53 -1.19
C ASP A 73 8.04 15.27 -2.06
N CYS A 74 7.28 16.14 -1.43
CA CYS A 74 6.18 16.88 -2.02
C CYS A 74 6.51 18.39 -2.19
N PRO A 75 5.72 19.12 -2.99
CA PRO A 75 5.85 20.56 -3.11
C PRO A 75 5.76 21.30 -1.76
N LYS A 76 6.50 22.40 -1.61
CA LYS A 76 6.60 23.16 -0.35
C LYS A 76 5.28 23.75 0.17
N ASP A 77 4.29 23.87 -0.68
CA ASP A 77 2.93 24.32 -0.35
C ASP A 77 2.04 23.22 0.24
N LEU A 78 2.57 22.01 0.35
CA LEU A 78 1.89 20.84 0.93
C LEU A 78 2.61 20.36 2.18
N GLU A 79 1.83 19.93 3.15
CA GLU A 79 2.35 19.34 4.37
C GLU A 79 2.59 17.83 4.13
N PRO A 80 3.83 17.30 4.33
CA PRO A 80 4.19 15.93 3.99
C PRO A 80 3.31 14.85 4.64
N GLN A 81 2.94 15.04 5.91
CA GLN A 81 2.09 14.07 6.61
C GLN A 81 0.66 14.07 6.05
N ALA A 82 0.14 15.24 5.68
CA ALA A 82 -1.16 15.35 5.04
C ALA A 82 -1.18 14.66 3.67
N VAL A 83 -0.08 14.74 2.90
CA VAL A 83 0.04 14.01 1.62
C VAL A 83 0.00 12.51 1.83
N VAL A 84 0.80 11.98 2.76
CA VAL A 84 0.80 10.56 3.10
C VAL A 84 -0.58 10.11 3.56
N GLY A 85 -1.20 10.85 4.47
CA GLY A 85 -2.56 10.57 4.95
C GLY A 85 -3.56 10.54 3.80
N ALA A 86 -3.58 11.57 2.95
CA ALA A 86 -4.51 11.66 1.83
C ALA A 86 -4.37 10.48 0.86
N VAL A 87 -3.16 10.08 0.53
CA VAL A 87 -2.92 8.94 -0.36
C VAL A 87 -3.36 7.63 0.30
N LEU A 88 -2.96 7.38 1.56
CA LEU A 88 -3.28 6.14 2.25
C LEU A 88 -4.76 5.98 2.60
N GLU A 89 -5.48 7.06 2.88
CA GLU A 89 -6.90 6.99 3.25
C GLU A 89 -7.82 6.95 2.02
N ASN A 90 -7.52 7.73 0.98
CA ASN A 90 -8.39 7.80 -0.19
C ASN A 90 -8.19 6.64 -1.18
N THR A 91 -7.10 5.88 -1.08
CA THR A 91 -6.93 4.65 -1.87
C THR A 91 -7.56 3.47 -1.14
N LYS A 92 -8.62 2.89 -1.70
CA LYS A 92 -9.31 1.73 -1.08
C LYS A 92 -8.55 0.43 -1.27
N MET A 93 -7.99 0.21 -2.46
CA MET A 93 -7.18 -0.96 -2.76
C MET A 93 -5.70 -0.58 -2.72
N LYS A 94 -4.89 -1.37 -2.04
CA LYS A 94 -3.44 -1.22 -2.00
C LYS A 94 -2.78 -2.56 -2.30
N ILE A 95 -1.78 -2.53 -3.16
CA ILE A 95 -0.97 -3.69 -3.52
C ILE A 95 0.45 -3.37 -3.11
N VAL A 96 0.97 -4.10 -2.14
CA VAL A 96 2.29 -3.84 -1.54
C VAL A 96 3.21 -5.01 -1.88
N TYR A 97 4.22 -4.75 -2.68
CA TYR A 97 5.32 -5.67 -2.94
C TYR A 97 6.38 -5.55 -1.85
N ARG A 98 7.50 -6.27 -2.00
CA ARG A 98 8.61 -6.16 -1.07
C ARG A 98 9.03 -4.70 -0.93
N VAL A 99 9.12 -4.25 0.31
CA VAL A 99 9.61 -2.93 0.67
C VAL A 99 10.99 -3.05 1.32
N GLU A 100 11.81 -2.01 1.20
CA GLU A 100 13.15 -2.00 1.80
C GLU A 100 13.23 -1.10 3.03
N MET A 101 12.31 -0.13 3.14
CA MET A 101 12.27 0.81 4.25
C MET A 101 11.47 0.24 5.42
N PRO A 102 12.09 0.06 6.62
CA PRO A 102 11.38 -0.47 7.80
C PRO A 102 10.14 0.34 8.18
N GLU A 103 10.20 1.67 8.09
CA GLU A 103 9.06 2.53 8.37
C GLU A 103 7.84 2.22 7.46
N THR A 104 8.09 1.95 6.18
CA THR A 104 7.03 1.54 5.25
C THR A 104 6.46 0.18 5.64
N ALA A 105 7.32 -0.78 6.01
CA ALA A 105 6.91 -2.10 6.48
C ALA A 105 6.03 -2.01 7.73
N GLU A 106 6.41 -1.19 8.71
CA GLU A 106 5.67 -0.96 9.96
C GLU A 106 4.26 -0.41 9.69
N ILE A 107 4.13 0.58 8.81
CA ILE A 107 2.83 1.17 8.45
C ILE A 107 1.89 0.09 7.88
N PHE A 108 2.38 -0.75 6.97
CA PHE A 108 1.56 -1.78 6.36
C PHE A 108 1.34 -2.99 7.28
N ALA A 109 2.28 -3.33 8.17
CA ALA A 109 2.08 -4.34 9.20
C ALA A 109 0.94 -3.94 10.15
N LYS A 110 0.96 -2.71 10.67
CA LYS A 110 -0.15 -2.17 11.49
C LYS A 110 -1.49 -2.19 10.75
N LYS A 111 -1.48 -1.88 9.46
CA LYS A 111 -2.69 -1.87 8.61
C LYS A 111 -3.21 -3.27 8.29
N SER A 112 -2.40 -4.32 8.42
CA SER A 112 -2.82 -5.70 8.19
C SER A 112 -3.76 -6.26 9.26
N GLY A 113 -3.85 -5.59 10.41
CA GLY A 113 -4.60 -6.05 11.56
C GLY A 113 -3.80 -7.00 12.46
N ARG A 114 -4.39 -7.40 13.59
CA ARG A 114 -3.77 -8.31 14.56
C ARG A 114 -4.54 -9.61 14.63
N ILE A 115 -3.82 -10.68 14.90
CA ILE A 115 -4.34 -12.01 15.14
C ILE A 115 -3.78 -12.54 16.46
N LEU A 116 -4.55 -13.39 17.13
CA LEU A 116 -4.07 -14.15 18.28
C LEU A 116 -3.35 -15.39 17.78
N VAL A 117 -2.15 -15.62 18.26
CA VAL A 117 -1.33 -16.80 17.93
C VAL A 117 -0.95 -17.49 19.21
N ASP A 118 -1.11 -18.81 19.24
CA ASP A 118 -0.65 -19.63 20.36
C ASP A 118 0.86 -19.84 20.26
N GLU A 119 1.61 -19.34 21.24
CA GLU A 119 3.04 -19.58 21.36
C GLU A 119 3.34 -20.69 22.35
N ASP A 120 3.99 -21.73 21.85
CA ASP A 120 4.49 -22.82 22.67
C ASP A 120 5.81 -22.40 23.34
N THR A 121 5.81 -22.19 24.64
CA THR A 121 7.05 -21.99 25.40
C THR A 121 7.50 -23.32 25.99
N ARG A 122 8.67 -23.80 25.55
CA ARG A 122 9.32 -24.99 26.10
C ARG A 122 10.47 -24.55 27.00
N PHE A 123 10.48 -25.01 28.24
CA PHE A 123 11.63 -24.82 29.13
C PHE A 123 12.67 -25.90 28.87
N ILE A 124 13.90 -25.47 28.52
CA ILE A 124 15.06 -26.34 28.41
C ILE A 124 15.88 -26.14 29.66
N GLU A 125 15.88 -27.14 30.58
CA GLU A 125 16.84 -27.15 31.67
C GLU A 125 18.17 -27.64 31.13
N ARG A 126 19.16 -26.74 31.09
CA ARG A 126 20.55 -27.13 30.87
C ARG A 126 21.08 -27.72 32.15
N SER A 127 21.11 -29.04 32.25
CA SER A 127 21.84 -29.73 33.31
C SER A 127 23.28 -29.96 32.85
N LEU A 128 24.22 -29.97 33.81
CA LEU A 128 25.64 -30.30 33.57
C LEU A 128 25.88 -31.75 33.08
N SER A 129 24.86 -32.58 33.01
CA SER A 129 24.90 -33.89 32.41
C SER A 129 24.66 -33.73 30.90
N LEU A 130 25.46 -34.43 30.08
CA LEU A 130 25.50 -34.44 28.62
C LEU A 130 24.16 -34.72 27.86
N ALA A 131 23.02 -34.65 28.55
CA ALA A 131 21.71 -34.85 27.96
C ALA A 131 20.76 -33.69 28.35
N ASP A 132 20.30 -32.92 27.35
CA ASP A 132 19.24 -31.96 27.53
C ASP A 132 17.91 -32.69 27.80
N HIS A 133 17.38 -32.55 29.02
CA HIS A 133 16.05 -33.08 29.34
C HIS A 133 14.99 -32.02 29.03
N MET A 134 14.17 -32.29 28.03
CA MET A 134 12.96 -31.51 27.76
C MET A 134 11.92 -31.84 28.84
N LYS A 135 11.52 -30.87 29.66
CA LYS A 135 10.34 -31.04 30.52
C LYS A 135 9.07 -31.11 29.68
N PRO A 136 8.13 -32.01 30.01
CA PRO A 136 6.86 -32.14 29.29
C PRO A 136 5.89 -30.95 29.52
N ASP A 137 6.24 -30.01 30.42
CA ASP A 137 5.38 -28.86 30.69
C ASP A 137 5.40 -27.88 29.51
N LYS A 138 4.29 -27.88 28.82
CA LYS A 138 4.02 -27.04 27.67
C LYS A 138 3.13 -25.88 28.13
N HIS A 139 3.71 -24.70 28.28
CA HIS A 139 2.92 -23.49 28.48
C HIS A 139 2.52 -22.90 27.15
N VAL A 140 1.21 -22.90 26.86
CA VAL A 140 0.64 -22.21 25.70
C VAL A 140 0.27 -20.81 26.15
N ARG A 141 0.89 -19.80 25.56
CA ARG A 141 0.54 -18.40 25.77
C ARG A 141 -0.03 -17.81 24.50
N GLN A 142 -1.16 -17.14 24.61
CA GLN A 142 -1.72 -16.38 23.50
C GLN A 142 -1.02 -15.03 23.40
N THR A 143 -0.48 -14.74 22.22
CA THR A 143 0.21 -13.49 21.93
C THR A 143 -0.43 -12.85 20.69
N GLU A 144 -0.63 -11.53 20.75
CA GLU A 144 -1.08 -10.77 19.57
C GLU A 144 0.09 -10.54 18.62
N ARG A 145 -0.11 -10.89 17.35
CA ARG A 145 0.82 -10.57 16.26
C ARG A 145 0.10 -9.90 15.11
N PHE A 146 0.82 -9.13 14.30
CA PHE A 146 0.26 -8.65 13.05
C PHE A 146 0.00 -9.81 12.09
N LEU A 147 -1.11 -9.76 11.34
CA LEU A 147 -1.43 -10.75 10.32
C LEU A 147 -0.32 -10.88 9.27
N VAL A 148 0.26 -9.75 8.88
CA VAL A 148 1.49 -9.68 8.07
C VAL A 148 2.45 -8.79 8.84
N ASP A 149 3.51 -9.37 9.36
CA ASP A 149 4.51 -8.63 10.14
C ASP A 149 5.49 -7.85 9.25
N GLU A 150 6.27 -6.99 9.86
CA GLU A 150 7.25 -6.14 9.19
C GLU A 150 8.29 -6.96 8.42
N ASN A 151 8.80 -8.06 9.03
CA ASN A 151 9.80 -8.91 8.41
C ASN A 151 9.25 -9.59 7.15
N MET A 152 7.96 -9.93 7.14
CA MET A 152 7.32 -10.48 5.95
C MET A 152 7.33 -9.47 4.80
N PHE A 153 7.04 -8.19 5.05
CA PHE A 153 7.09 -7.15 4.00
C PHE A 153 8.52 -6.91 3.49
N LEU A 154 9.52 -6.97 4.37
CA LEU A 154 10.94 -6.81 4.00
C LEU A 154 11.50 -8.01 3.23
N SER A 155 10.91 -9.19 3.42
CA SER A 155 11.38 -10.47 2.84
C SER A 155 10.44 -11.07 1.80
N LEU A 156 9.44 -10.35 1.32
CA LEU A 156 8.52 -10.87 0.30
C LEU A 156 9.30 -11.38 -0.92
N PRO A 157 9.00 -12.60 -1.38
CA PRO A 157 9.63 -13.16 -2.58
C PRO A 157 9.29 -12.33 -3.83
N TYR A 158 10.10 -12.49 -4.86
CA TYR A 158 9.82 -11.89 -6.17
C TYR A 158 8.43 -12.28 -6.68
N ARG A 159 7.69 -11.32 -7.20
CA ARG A 159 6.30 -11.46 -7.68
C ARG A 159 5.26 -11.80 -6.60
N CYS A 160 5.62 -11.70 -5.33
CA CYS A 160 4.64 -11.77 -4.25
C CYS A 160 4.25 -10.38 -3.81
N CYS A 161 2.98 -10.22 -3.46
CA CYS A 161 2.46 -8.98 -2.90
C CYS A 161 1.43 -9.26 -1.79
N VAL A 162 1.19 -8.25 -0.98
CA VAL A 162 0.09 -8.22 -0.03
C VAL A 162 -0.96 -7.26 -0.56
N VAL A 163 -2.21 -7.72 -0.64
CA VAL A 163 -3.34 -6.94 -1.14
C VAL A 163 -4.22 -6.53 0.01
N PHE A 164 -4.43 -5.24 0.14
CA PHE A 164 -5.41 -4.63 1.04
C PHE A 164 -6.58 -4.12 0.21
N GLY A 165 -7.80 -4.39 0.66
CA GLY A 165 -8.98 -4.00 -0.10
C GLY A 165 -10.25 -4.11 0.71
N ALA A 166 -11.36 -4.42 0.06
CA ALA A 166 -12.62 -4.72 0.71
C ALA A 166 -12.58 -6.17 1.22
N GLY A 167 -12.26 -6.36 2.50
CA GLY A 167 -12.17 -7.66 3.15
C GLY A 167 -10.81 -7.90 3.81
N GLU A 168 -10.52 -9.15 4.09
CA GLU A 168 -9.28 -9.54 4.74
C GLU A 168 -8.04 -9.29 3.88
N THR A 169 -6.95 -8.93 4.54
CA THR A 169 -5.64 -8.79 3.90
C THR A 169 -5.16 -10.13 3.35
N LYS A 170 -4.74 -10.18 2.10
CA LYS A 170 -4.33 -11.42 1.41
C LYS A 170 -2.93 -11.30 0.82
N LYS A 171 -2.16 -12.38 0.96
CA LYS A 171 -0.92 -12.57 0.20
C LYS A 171 -1.25 -13.17 -1.17
N MET A 172 -0.66 -12.61 -2.21
CA MET A 172 -0.93 -13.04 -3.58
C MET A 172 0.37 -13.15 -4.39
N TYR A 173 0.36 -14.05 -5.37
CA TYR A 173 1.36 -14.11 -6.42
C TYR A 173 0.90 -13.31 -7.63
N THR A 174 1.82 -12.58 -8.24
CA THR A 174 1.57 -11.87 -9.50
C THR A 174 2.37 -12.49 -10.61
N SER A 175 1.76 -12.60 -11.78
CA SER A 175 2.40 -13.09 -13.00
C SER A 175 2.42 -11.96 -14.04
N PRO A 176 3.51 -11.78 -14.80
CA PRO A 176 3.50 -10.81 -15.88
C PRO A 176 2.45 -11.20 -16.92
N CYS A 177 1.71 -10.22 -17.40
CA CYS A 177 0.82 -10.41 -18.54
C CYS A 177 1.69 -10.60 -19.80
N VAL A 178 1.58 -11.77 -20.44
CA VAL A 178 2.21 -12.00 -21.74
C VAL A 178 1.30 -11.41 -22.79
N VAL A 179 1.70 -10.29 -23.39
CA VAL A 179 0.99 -9.70 -24.54
C VAL A 179 1.50 -10.38 -25.79
N GLU A 180 0.69 -11.26 -26.38
CA GLU A 180 0.97 -11.74 -27.74
C GLU A 180 0.84 -10.57 -28.71
N LYS A 181 1.95 -10.23 -29.36
CA LYS A 181 1.90 -9.30 -30.50
C LYS A 181 1.18 -9.99 -31.65
N LYS A 182 -0.03 -9.55 -31.93
CA LYS A 182 -0.70 -9.88 -33.19
C LYS A 182 -0.06 -9.11 -34.35
#